data_6fd2dae1f007b26e63abec8f8c39e555
#
_entry.id   6fd2dae1f007b26e63abec8f8c39e555
#
_cell.length_a   1.000
_cell.length_b   1.000
_cell.length_c   1.000
_cell.angle_alpha   90.00
_cell.angle_beta   90.00
_cell.angle_gamma   90.00
#
_symmetry.space_group_name_H-M   'P 1'
#
loop_
_entity.id
_entity.type
_entity.pdbx_description
1 polymer ?
#
loop_
_entity_poly.entity_id
_entity_poly.type
_entity_poly.pdbx_seq_one_letter_code
_entity_poly.pdbx_strand_id
1 'polypeptide(L)'
;MENCITPIFISIVQAIVEEFAISLDTVFLDGSKFEANSNKYKFVWKPTTFHLRLSEKALNLLRLMHLSDDVPKDGIISSKLLTEKLTESQKIDPELIEGGETALKKMRSQLYEYLIKSVEYEEKEAICGPDRNSYYKTDHDATAMCLKEDYYSGLGSQMHAAYNTQIVVCRGIIVFYYLSQDRSDTRTLIPTLEGFKSMYGCYPKRICADAGYGSFANYKYCNTKGIEAFIKYPSWNGERTGRYPAVYEYLEDGTVSCLGGRTGNRVEIPNRHPKTQQSAFYKVENCTNCQFMAYCRRFMKEKEGNERIFEVMPEYVTLKQGARDRLLRPEGIEMRVNRSCQVEGTFGVLKQNMAYTRFRRRKLAKVRLEFALTCLGLNIRKFLKFKISGTPAVVKHFRIKFSFSLAKQDLFA
;
A
#
# COMPACT_ATOMS: atom_id res chain seq x y z
N MET A 1 14.89 26.81 -2.18
CA MET A 1 13.81 26.69 -1.16
C MET A 1 13.49 25.22 -0.84
N GLU A 2 13.40 24.33 -1.82
CA GLU A 2 13.07 22.90 -1.56
C GLU A 2 14.07 22.20 -0.66
N ASN A 3 15.37 22.50 -0.78
CA ASN A 3 16.42 21.91 0.06
C ASN A 3 16.51 22.52 1.47
N CYS A 4 15.90 23.69 1.70
CA CYS A 4 15.96 24.36 2.99
C CYS A 4 14.75 24.07 3.88
N ILE A 5 13.62 23.60 3.31
CA ILE A 5 12.38 23.43 4.09
C ILE A 5 12.50 22.30 5.11
N THR A 6 13.17 21.21 4.77
CA THR A 6 13.33 20.08 5.69
C THR A 6 14.13 20.46 6.93
N PRO A 7 15.33 21.09 6.85
CA PRO A 7 16.03 21.61 8.02
C PRO A 7 15.20 22.59 8.86
N ILE A 8 14.46 23.51 8.21
CA ILE A 8 13.60 24.47 8.92
C ILE A 8 12.48 23.73 9.66
N PHE A 9 11.83 22.76 9.02
CA PHE A 9 10.81 21.92 9.66
C PHE A 9 11.39 21.21 10.89
N ILE A 10 12.54 20.56 10.75
CA ILE A 10 13.24 19.86 11.82
C ILE A 10 13.50 20.81 13.00
N SER A 11 14.13 21.95 12.76
CA SER A 11 14.49 22.90 13.80
C SER A 11 13.26 23.44 14.57
N ILE A 12 12.18 23.78 13.86
CA ILE A 12 10.96 24.27 14.50
C ILE A 12 10.28 23.16 15.32
N VAL A 13 10.20 21.94 14.78
CA VAL A 13 9.60 20.82 15.51
C VAL A 13 10.43 20.44 16.73
N GLN A 14 11.76 20.41 16.62
CA GLN A 14 12.65 20.17 17.76
C GLN A 14 12.45 21.22 18.85
N ALA A 15 12.42 22.51 18.51
CA ALA A 15 12.16 23.56 19.47
C ALA A 15 10.80 23.41 20.18
N ILE A 16 9.75 22.98 19.47
CA ILE A 16 8.44 22.71 20.07
C ILE A 16 8.49 21.50 21.01
N VAL A 17 9.18 20.43 20.58
CA VAL A 17 9.33 19.20 21.35
C VAL A 17 10.09 19.45 22.66
N GLU A 18 11.17 20.24 22.59
CA GLU A 18 11.97 20.64 23.75
C GLU A 18 11.17 21.55 24.70
N GLU A 19 10.56 22.61 24.17
CA GLU A 19 9.79 23.59 24.95
C GLU A 19 8.67 22.95 25.79
N PHE A 20 8.00 21.93 25.26
CA PHE A 20 6.90 21.26 25.95
C PHE A 20 7.27 19.87 26.50
N ALA A 21 8.55 19.51 26.54
CA ALA A 21 9.04 18.22 27.00
C ALA A 21 8.24 17.04 26.41
N ILE A 22 8.04 17.05 25.08
CA ILE A 22 7.29 16.01 24.38
C ILE A 22 8.18 14.79 24.14
N SER A 23 7.87 13.65 24.79
CA SER A 23 8.55 12.39 24.46
C SER A 23 8.06 11.88 23.10
N LEU A 24 9.02 11.55 22.23
CA LEU A 24 8.77 10.93 20.92
C LEU A 24 8.75 9.39 20.98
N ASP A 25 8.78 8.80 22.18
CA ASP A 25 8.70 7.35 22.36
C ASP A 25 7.44 6.73 21.79
N THR A 26 6.32 7.47 21.83
CA THR A 26 5.02 7.02 21.36
C THR A 26 4.49 7.96 20.30
N VAL A 27 4.29 7.44 19.10
CA VAL A 27 3.79 8.22 17.98
C VAL A 27 2.57 7.58 17.32
N PHE A 28 1.78 8.42 16.66
CA PHE A 28 0.57 8.04 15.95
C PHE A 28 0.74 8.34 14.47
N LEU A 29 0.49 7.36 13.62
CA LEU A 29 0.62 7.46 12.18
C LEU A 29 -0.74 7.29 11.51
N ASP A 30 -1.01 8.13 10.53
CA ASP A 30 -2.11 7.94 9.60
C ASP A 30 -1.79 8.56 8.24
N GLY A 31 -2.49 8.08 7.22
CA GLY A 31 -2.39 8.54 5.85
C GLY A 31 -3.67 9.18 5.35
N SER A 32 -3.53 10.19 4.51
CA SER A 32 -4.67 10.75 3.80
C SER A 32 -4.30 11.15 2.38
N LYS A 33 -5.20 10.89 1.46
CA LYS A 33 -5.03 11.25 0.06
C LYS A 33 -5.47 12.70 -0.15
N PHE A 34 -4.63 13.47 -0.83
CA PHE A 34 -4.91 14.83 -1.27
C PHE A 34 -4.88 14.89 -2.78
N GLU A 35 -5.84 15.59 -3.36
CA GLU A 35 -5.93 15.78 -4.80
C GLU A 35 -4.71 16.56 -5.31
N ALA A 36 -4.13 16.14 -6.43
CA ALA A 36 -3.07 16.86 -7.11
C ALA A 36 -3.65 17.96 -8.02
N ASN A 37 -2.86 18.98 -8.31
CA ASN A 37 -3.23 20.02 -9.26
C ASN A 37 -3.14 19.50 -10.70
N SER A 38 -3.99 18.55 -11.04
CA SER A 38 -4.05 17.94 -12.36
C SER A 38 -5.48 17.64 -12.78
N ASN A 39 -5.71 17.55 -14.08
CA ASN A 39 -7.02 17.19 -14.62
C ASN A 39 -7.21 15.67 -14.47
N LYS A 40 -8.27 15.25 -13.77
CA LYS A 40 -8.57 13.85 -13.48
C LYS A 40 -8.83 12.99 -14.73
N TYR A 41 -9.20 13.59 -15.85
CA TYR A 41 -9.47 12.87 -17.09
C TYR A 41 -8.24 12.68 -17.98
N LYS A 42 -7.12 13.36 -17.70
CA LYS A 42 -5.87 13.28 -18.48
C LYS A 42 -4.85 12.31 -17.85
N PHE A 43 -5.30 11.14 -17.44
CA PHE A 43 -4.42 10.08 -16.92
C PHE A 43 -3.92 9.16 -18.05
N VAL A 44 -2.78 8.53 -17.81
CA VAL A 44 -2.14 7.57 -18.71
C VAL A 44 -1.80 6.32 -17.90
N TRP A 45 -2.27 5.16 -18.37
CA TRP A 45 -1.88 3.88 -17.82
C TRP A 45 -0.50 3.45 -18.32
N LYS A 46 0.24 2.73 -17.49
CA LYS A 46 1.50 2.08 -17.87
C LYS A 46 1.19 1.04 -18.96
N PRO A 47 1.80 1.13 -20.15
CA PRO A 47 1.41 0.32 -21.28
C PRO A 47 2.04 -1.08 -21.32
N THR A 48 2.58 -1.62 -20.21
CA THR A 48 3.37 -2.87 -20.18
C THR A 48 2.72 -4.02 -20.94
N THR A 49 1.42 -4.26 -20.76
CA THR A 49 0.71 -5.33 -21.48
C THR A 49 0.61 -5.07 -22.98
N PHE A 50 0.43 -3.80 -23.37
CA PHE A 50 0.40 -3.42 -24.80
C PHE A 50 1.80 -3.49 -25.39
N HIS A 51 2.84 -3.17 -24.64
CA HIS A 51 4.23 -3.25 -25.06
C HIS A 51 4.66 -4.71 -25.27
N LEU A 52 4.28 -5.64 -24.39
CA LEU A 52 4.48 -7.08 -24.58
C LEU A 52 3.82 -7.58 -25.86
N ARG A 53 2.53 -7.24 -26.07
CA ARG A 53 1.82 -7.64 -27.30
C ARG A 53 2.42 -7.03 -28.57
N LEU A 54 2.96 -5.81 -28.50
CA LEU A 54 3.68 -5.18 -29.57
C LEU A 54 4.96 -5.95 -29.90
N SER A 55 5.71 -6.35 -28.86
CA SER A 55 6.93 -7.14 -28.97
C SER A 55 6.69 -8.50 -29.61
N GLU A 56 5.61 -9.19 -29.23
CA GLU A 56 5.19 -10.45 -29.88
C GLU A 56 4.91 -10.26 -31.38
N LYS A 57 4.22 -9.18 -31.76
CA LYS A 57 3.96 -8.86 -33.18
C LYS A 57 5.24 -8.52 -33.91
N ALA A 58 6.14 -7.74 -33.29
CA ALA A 58 7.43 -7.40 -33.86
C ALA A 58 8.30 -8.64 -34.06
N LEU A 59 8.35 -9.56 -33.09
CA LEU A 59 9.07 -10.82 -33.20
C LEU A 59 8.56 -11.68 -34.37
N ASN A 60 7.24 -11.79 -34.54
CA ASN A 60 6.66 -12.53 -35.65
C ASN A 60 7.02 -11.90 -37.00
N LEU A 61 7.01 -10.57 -37.07
CA LEU A 61 7.41 -9.84 -38.28
C LEU A 61 8.91 -10.07 -38.58
N LEU A 62 9.76 -10.00 -37.57
CA LEU A 62 11.22 -10.26 -37.71
C LEU A 62 11.51 -11.70 -38.12
N ARG A 63 10.70 -12.66 -37.68
CA ARG A 63 10.80 -14.06 -38.16
C ARG A 63 10.54 -14.17 -39.66
N LEU A 64 9.51 -13.49 -40.17
CA LEU A 64 9.21 -13.44 -41.61
C LEU A 64 10.30 -12.75 -42.43
N MET A 65 11.08 -11.87 -41.79
CA MET A 65 12.20 -11.16 -42.39
C MET A 65 13.55 -11.89 -42.17
N HIS A 66 13.57 -13.06 -41.54
CA HIS A 66 14.78 -13.82 -41.17
C HIS A 66 15.77 -13.03 -40.29
N LEU A 67 15.25 -12.14 -39.41
CA LEU A 67 16.02 -11.25 -38.50
C LEU A 67 15.79 -11.58 -37.02
N SER A 68 15.31 -12.79 -36.67
CA SER A 68 14.86 -13.08 -35.29
C SER A 68 15.90 -13.83 -34.43
N ASP A 69 17.07 -14.22 -34.95
CA ASP A 69 18.00 -15.15 -34.30
C ASP A 69 18.56 -14.65 -32.96
N ASP A 70 18.80 -13.35 -32.83
CA ASP A 70 19.34 -12.68 -31.65
C ASP A 70 18.27 -11.86 -30.88
N VAL A 71 16.99 -12.04 -31.24
CA VAL A 71 15.88 -11.35 -30.59
C VAL A 71 15.31 -12.20 -29.45
N PRO A 72 15.09 -11.65 -28.25
CA PRO A 72 14.47 -12.37 -27.15
C PRO A 72 13.13 -12.98 -27.55
N LYS A 73 12.97 -14.28 -27.28
CA LYS A 73 11.71 -14.99 -27.58
C LYS A 73 10.55 -14.58 -26.70
N ASP A 74 10.87 -14.14 -25.49
CA ASP A 74 9.93 -13.71 -24.48
C ASP A 74 10.32 -12.35 -23.91
N GLY A 75 9.34 -11.53 -23.55
CA GLY A 75 9.56 -10.22 -22.94
C GLY A 75 9.39 -9.03 -23.89
N ILE A 76 9.89 -7.89 -23.45
CA ILE A 76 9.79 -6.63 -24.21
C ILE A 76 11.01 -6.49 -25.12
N ILE A 77 10.75 -6.23 -26.40
CA ILE A 77 11.77 -5.87 -27.38
C ILE A 77 11.97 -4.38 -27.33
N SER A 78 13.20 -3.93 -26.99
CA SER A 78 13.49 -2.49 -26.87
C SER A 78 13.45 -1.77 -28.21
N SER A 79 13.13 -0.47 -28.17
CA SER A 79 13.18 0.40 -29.36
C SER A 79 14.57 0.45 -29.99
N LYS A 80 15.63 0.33 -29.18
CA LYS A 80 17.01 0.24 -29.65
C LYS A 80 17.22 -0.97 -30.54
N LEU A 81 16.79 -2.17 -30.08
CA LEU A 81 16.91 -3.40 -30.87
C LEU A 81 16.06 -3.34 -32.14
N LEU A 82 14.84 -2.77 -32.06
CA LEU A 82 14.01 -2.57 -33.26
C LEU A 82 14.66 -1.62 -34.27
N THR A 83 15.40 -0.61 -33.83
CA THR A 83 16.16 0.30 -34.71
C THR A 83 17.31 -0.43 -35.40
N GLU A 84 18.04 -1.28 -34.68
CA GLU A 84 19.10 -2.12 -35.22
C GLU A 84 18.53 -3.07 -36.30
N LYS A 85 17.42 -3.77 -35.98
CA LYS A 85 16.74 -4.65 -36.92
C LYS A 85 16.14 -3.95 -38.13
N LEU A 86 15.65 -2.75 -37.97
CA LEU A 86 15.18 -1.94 -39.10
C LEU A 86 16.33 -1.57 -40.04
N THR A 87 17.50 -1.26 -39.48
CA THR A 87 18.72 -0.98 -40.27
C THR A 87 19.22 -2.25 -41.00
N GLU A 88 19.26 -3.39 -40.31
CA GLU A 88 19.61 -4.70 -40.91
C GLU A 88 18.65 -5.06 -42.04
N SER A 89 17.36 -4.76 -41.88
CA SER A 89 16.36 -5.06 -42.90
C SER A 89 16.62 -4.39 -44.25
N GLN A 90 17.38 -3.30 -44.27
CA GLN A 90 17.75 -2.61 -45.51
C GLN A 90 18.72 -3.42 -46.38
N LYS A 91 19.43 -4.36 -45.78
CA LYS A 91 20.42 -5.24 -46.44
C LYS A 91 19.81 -6.55 -46.91
N ILE A 92 18.53 -6.82 -46.66
CA ILE A 92 17.85 -8.06 -47.06
C ILE A 92 17.63 -8.05 -48.57
N ASP A 93 18.01 -9.15 -49.21
CA ASP A 93 17.68 -9.40 -50.60
C ASP A 93 16.17 -9.69 -50.75
N PRO A 94 15.43 -8.91 -51.55
CA PRO A 94 14.00 -9.11 -51.74
C PRO A 94 13.61 -10.50 -52.26
N GLU A 95 14.52 -11.17 -52.96
CA GLU A 95 14.27 -12.54 -53.49
C GLU A 95 14.15 -13.59 -52.38
N LEU A 96 14.71 -13.33 -51.20
CA LEU A 96 14.61 -14.20 -50.02
C LEU A 96 13.29 -14.11 -49.28
N ILE A 97 12.45 -13.11 -49.60
CA ILE A 97 11.20 -12.85 -48.93
C ILE A 97 10.01 -13.30 -49.79
N GLU A 98 9.11 -14.03 -49.18
CA GLU A 98 7.84 -14.42 -49.84
C GLU A 98 7.01 -13.16 -50.19
N GLY A 99 6.76 -12.98 -51.47
CA GLY A 99 6.12 -11.77 -52.03
C GLY A 99 7.07 -10.66 -52.47
N GLY A 100 8.38 -10.89 -52.43
CA GLY A 100 9.40 -10.03 -53.02
C GLY A 100 9.52 -8.62 -52.47
N GLU A 101 9.98 -7.69 -53.29
CA GLU A 101 10.24 -6.31 -52.87
C GLU A 101 9.04 -5.57 -52.31
N THR A 102 7.84 -5.82 -52.82
CA THR A 102 6.60 -5.19 -52.33
C THR A 102 6.25 -5.61 -50.90
N ALA A 103 6.38 -6.90 -50.62
CA ALA A 103 6.17 -7.43 -49.28
C ALA A 103 7.22 -6.92 -48.30
N LEU A 104 8.51 -6.90 -48.70
CA LEU A 104 9.59 -6.37 -47.87
C LEU A 104 9.42 -4.90 -47.55
N LYS A 105 9.00 -4.04 -48.49
CA LYS A 105 8.68 -2.62 -48.24
C LYS A 105 7.55 -2.48 -47.22
N LYS A 106 6.50 -3.29 -47.34
CA LYS A 106 5.38 -3.28 -46.38
C LYS A 106 5.83 -3.72 -44.99
N MET A 107 6.64 -4.77 -44.88
CA MET A 107 7.19 -5.24 -43.60
C MET A 107 8.07 -4.17 -42.93
N ARG A 108 8.95 -3.51 -43.69
CA ARG A 108 9.78 -2.39 -43.20
C ARG A 108 8.92 -1.23 -42.66
N SER A 109 7.87 -0.84 -43.38
CA SER A 109 6.93 0.19 -42.93
C SER A 109 6.25 -0.22 -41.61
N GLN A 110 5.82 -1.47 -41.52
CA GLN A 110 5.18 -1.99 -40.31
C GLN A 110 6.15 -2.07 -39.12
N LEU A 111 7.41 -2.49 -39.35
CA LEU A 111 8.47 -2.50 -38.33
C LEU A 111 8.77 -1.09 -37.83
N TYR A 112 8.77 -0.10 -38.73
CA TYR A 112 8.94 1.31 -38.36
C TYR A 112 7.77 1.82 -37.48
N GLU A 113 6.53 1.44 -37.80
CA GLU A 113 5.37 1.77 -36.93
C GLU A 113 5.50 1.15 -35.54
N TYR A 114 6.00 -0.11 -35.46
CA TYR A 114 6.24 -0.78 -34.20
C TYR A 114 7.34 -0.10 -33.39
N LEU A 115 8.40 0.37 -34.06
CA LEU A 115 9.48 1.15 -33.45
C LEU A 115 8.93 2.45 -32.81
N ILE A 116 8.14 3.24 -33.55
CA ILE A 116 7.55 4.47 -33.02
C ILE A 116 6.70 4.20 -31.78
N LYS A 117 5.87 3.15 -31.81
CA LYS A 117 5.04 2.77 -30.68
C LYS A 117 5.86 2.24 -29.49
N SER A 118 6.96 1.52 -29.75
CA SER A 118 7.85 1.03 -28.69
C SER A 118 8.50 2.22 -27.96
N VAL A 119 9.00 3.22 -28.69
CA VAL A 119 9.54 4.46 -28.10
C VAL A 119 8.50 5.15 -27.24
N GLU A 120 7.27 5.31 -27.72
CA GLU A 120 6.18 5.93 -26.97
C GLU A 120 5.87 5.14 -25.66
N TYR A 121 5.90 3.80 -25.73
CA TYR A 121 5.64 2.96 -24.56
C TYR A 121 6.79 3.02 -23.55
N GLU A 122 8.05 2.99 -23.99
CA GLU A 122 9.22 3.15 -23.15
C GLU A 122 9.21 4.49 -22.40
N GLU A 123 8.87 5.59 -23.07
CA GLU A 123 8.73 6.90 -22.45
C GLU A 123 7.66 6.91 -21.36
N LYS A 124 6.48 6.31 -21.62
CA LYS A 124 5.40 6.21 -20.66
C LYS A 124 5.78 5.32 -19.46
N GLU A 125 6.49 4.22 -19.71
CA GLU A 125 6.99 3.32 -18.68
C GLU A 125 8.06 3.99 -17.81
N ALA A 126 8.96 4.76 -18.42
CA ALA A 126 9.97 5.54 -17.70
C ALA A 126 9.33 6.59 -16.78
N ILE A 127 8.28 7.30 -17.23
CA ILE A 127 7.54 8.24 -16.39
C ILE A 127 6.83 7.54 -15.24
N CYS A 128 6.23 6.36 -15.47
CA CYS A 128 5.57 5.58 -14.42
C CYS A 128 6.58 5.08 -13.38
N GLY A 129 7.77 4.68 -13.78
CA GLY A 129 8.72 3.99 -12.93
C GLY A 129 8.27 2.56 -12.55
N PRO A 130 8.99 1.88 -11.65
CA PRO A 130 8.71 0.48 -11.30
C PRO A 130 7.41 0.31 -10.51
N ASP A 131 7.11 1.21 -9.59
CA ASP A 131 6.09 1.04 -8.55
C ASP A 131 4.70 1.56 -8.93
N ARG A 132 4.59 2.41 -9.94
CA ARG A 132 3.32 2.99 -10.37
C ARG A 132 2.80 2.32 -11.64
N ASN A 133 1.48 2.30 -11.77
CA ASN A 133 0.81 1.81 -12.98
C ASN A 133 0.11 2.91 -13.78
N SER A 134 0.24 4.17 -13.36
CA SER A 134 -0.34 5.33 -14.04
C SER A 134 0.34 6.63 -13.66
N TYR A 135 0.20 7.62 -14.51
CA TYR A 135 0.56 9.02 -14.25
C TYR A 135 -0.44 9.98 -14.91
N TYR A 136 -0.32 11.27 -14.65
CA TYR A 136 -1.14 12.31 -15.27
C TYR A 136 -0.32 13.22 -16.18
N LYS A 137 -0.85 13.56 -17.36
CA LYS A 137 -0.14 14.42 -18.32
C LYS A 137 0.24 15.79 -17.75
N THR A 138 -0.55 16.31 -16.79
CA THR A 138 -0.32 17.64 -16.22
C THR A 138 0.64 17.60 -15.02
N ASP A 139 0.65 16.49 -14.28
CA ASP A 139 1.53 16.24 -13.14
C ASP A 139 1.99 14.78 -13.18
N HIS A 140 3.17 14.56 -13.75
CA HIS A 140 3.73 13.21 -13.96
C HIS A 140 3.97 12.45 -12.64
N ASP A 141 4.11 13.16 -11.52
CA ASP A 141 4.36 12.54 -10.23
C ASP A 141 3.07 12.14 -9.52
N ALA A 142 1.92 12.68 -9.91
CA ALA A 142 0.63 12.29 -9.35
C ALA A 142 0.20 10.90 -9.85
N THR A 143 -0.42 10.13 -8.96
CA THR A 143 -0.93 8.78 -9.25
C THR A 143 -2.46 8.79 -9.19
N ALA A 144 -3.10 7.94 -10.00
CA ALA A 144 -4.54 7.75 -9.97
C ALA A 144 -4.95 7.06 -8.66
N MET A 145 -5.67 7.75 -7.80
CA MET A 145 -6.13 7.26 -6.50
C MET A 145 -7.62 7.53 -6.31
N CYS A 146 -8.29 6.63 -5.61
CA CYS A 146 -9.67 6.81 -5.21
C CYS A 146 -9.73 7.70 -3.96
N LEU A 147 -10.48 8.79 -3.99
CA LEU A 147 -10.67 9.70 -2.87
C LEU A 147 -11.98 9.37 -2.13
N LYS A 148 -11.96 9.51 -0.79
CA LYS A 148 -13.13 9.21 0.05
C LYS A 148 -14.29 10.19 -0.20
N GLU A 149 -13.96 11.43 -0.53
CA GLU A 149 -14.94 12.51 -0.72
C GLU A 149 -15.90 12.23 -1.88
N ASP A 150 -15.47 11.51 -2.91
CA ASP A 150 -16.34 11.13 -4.02
C ASP A 150 -17.44 10.13 -3.63
N TYR A 151 -17.27 9.47 -2.49
CA TYR A 151 -18.29 8.58 -1.94
C TYR A 151 -19.58 9.31 -1.57
N TYR A 152 -19.49 10.60 -1.26
CA TYR A 152 -20.62 11.42 -0.85
C TYR A 152 -21.41 12.02 -2.01
N SER A 153 -20.86 12.05 -3.19
CA SER A 153 -21.54 12.57 -4.39
C SER A 153 -22.57 11.61 -4.99
N GLY A 154 -22.65 10.37 -4.49
CA GLY A 154 -23.50 9.31 -5.04
C GLY A 154 -23.06 8.78 -6.40
N LEU A 155 -21.99 9.31 -6.98
CA LEU A 155 -21.46 8.93 -8.30
C LEU A 155 -20.46 7.78 -8.26
N GLY A 156 -20.25 7.17 -7.08
CA GLY A 156 -19.21 6.17 -6.84
C GLY A 156 -17.82 6.78 -6.69
N SER A 157 -16.87 5.94 -6.27
CA SER A 157 -15.49 6.38 -6.09
C SER A 157 -14.84 6.68 -7.44
N GLN A 158 -14.60 7.93 -7.73
CA GLN A 158 -13.88 8.32 -8.93
C GLN A 158 -12.37 8.35 -8.69
N MET A 159 -11.63 8.07 -9.75
CA MET A 159 -10.16 8.16 -9.74
C MET A 159 -9.74 9.61 -9.95
N HIS A 160 -8.99 10.13 -9.00
CA HIS A 160 -8.38 11.47 -9.06
C HIS A 160 -6.86 11.37 -9.15
N ALA A 161 -6.24 12.39 -9.73
CA ALA A 161 -4.82 12.61 -9.57
C ALA A 161 -4.56 12.95 -8.10
N ALA A 162 -3.73 12.21 -7.41
CA ALA A 162 -3.52 12.42 -5.98
C ALA A 162 -2.12 12.00 -5.51
N TYR A 163 -1.79 12.47 -4.32
CA TYR A 163 -0.66 12.01 -3.51
C TYR A 163 -1.18 11.43 -2.20
N ASN A 164 -0.53 10.39 -1.72
CA ASN A 164 -0.81 9.80 -0.42
C ASN A 164 0.13 10.43 0.62
N THR A 165 -0.42 11.25 1.50
CA THR A 165 0.36 11.93 2.54
C THR A 165 0.26 11.17 3.84
N GLN A 166 1.39 10.98 4.49
CA GLN A 166 1.52 10.38 5.80
C GLN A 166 1.93 11.45 6.80
N ILE A 167 1.31 11.47 7.98
CA ILE A 167 1.75 12.30 9.10
C ILE A 167 2.00 11.43 10.33
N VAL A 168 3.09 11.73 11.01
CA VAL A 168 3.40 11.18 12.33
C VAL A 168 3.12 12.27 13.35
N VAL A 169 2.25 11.98 14.29
CA VAL A 169 1.77 12.96 15.28
C VAL A 169 2.12 12.50 16.70
N CYS A 170 2.58 13.43 17.51
CA CYS A 170 2.77 13.25 18.94
C CYS A 170 2.17 14.43 19.69
N ARG A 171 1.27 14.18 20.65
CA ARG A 171 0.52 15.21 21.39
C ARG A 171 -0.11 16.29 20.50
N GLY A 172 -0.55 15.91 19.31
CA GLY A 172 -1.18 16.81 18.35
C GLY A 172 -0.20 17.65 17.52
N ILE A 173 1.11 17.54 17.73
CA ILE A 173 2.16 18.13 16.90
C ILE A 173 2.53 17.15 15.80
N ILE A 174 2.60 17.60 14.56
CA ILE A 174 3.12 16.81 13.44
C ILE A 174 4.64 16.78 13.56
N VAL A 175 5.16 15.64 14.01
CA VAL A 175 6.60 15.48 14.23
C VAL A 175 7.33 15.00 12.99
N PHE A 176 6.64 14.33 12.08
CA PHE A 176 7.18 13.91 10.80
C PHE A 176 6.07 13.81 9.74
N TYR A 177 6.43 13.97 8.48
CA TYR A 177 5.52 13.76 7.35
C TYR A 177 6.25 13.06 6.21
N TYR A 178 5.50 12.28 5.42
CA TYR A 178 6.00 11.62 4.22
C TYR A 178 4.97 11.71 3.09
N LEU A 179 5.41 12.00 1.88
CA LEU A 179 4.55 11.99 0.68
C LEU A 179 4.89 10.80 -0.19
N SER A 180 3.89 10.00 -0.48
CA SER A 180 3.99 8.82 -1.32
C SER A 180 3.19 8.98 -2.61
N GLN A 181 3.68 8.36 -3.66
CA GLN A 181 2.97 8.13 -4.90
C GLN A 181 2.20 6.79 -4.89
N ASP A 182 2.37 6.00 -3.82
CA ASP A 182 1.68 4.72 -3.66
C ASP A 182 0.24 4.94 -3.19
N ARG A 183 -0.69 4.17 -3.76
CA ARG A 183 -2.11 4.21 -3.42
C ARG A 183 -2.44 3.55 -2.09
N SER A 184 -1.55 2.68 -1.61
CA SER A 184 -1.74 1.87 -0.42
C SER A 184 -0.89 2.37 0.73
N ASP A 185 -1.47 2.48 1.91
CA ASP A 185 -0.76 2.82 3.14
C ASP A 185 0.18 1.70 3.60
N THR A 186 -0.06 0.48 3.15
CA THR A 186 0.77 -0.69 3.47
C THR A 186 2.25 -0.48 3.16
N ARG A 187 2.55 0.20 2.05
CA ARG A 187 3.93 0.44 1.61
C ARG A 187 4.56 1.71 2.18
N THR A 188 3.80 2.51 2.91
CA THR A 188 4.28 3.82 3.40
C THR A 188 4.83 3.77 4.82
N LEU A 189 4.53 2.73 5.62
CA LEU A 189 5.00 2.61 7.00
C LEU A 189 6.54 2.63 7.08
N ILE A 190 7.19 1.73 6.37
CA ILE A 190 8.65 1.57 6.42
C ILE A 190 9.37 2.85 5.98
N PRO A 191 9.07 3.47 4.81
CA PRO A 191 9.67 4.73 4.43
C PRO A 191 9.41 5.87 5.43
N THR A 192 8.24 5.89 6.07
CA THR A 192 7.92 6.88 7.11
C THR A 192 8.78 6.69 8.35
N LEU A 193 8.95 5.46 8.82
CA LEU A 193 9.78 5.15 9.98
C LEU A 193 11.28 5.38 9.71
N GLU A 194 11.78 5.06 8.52
CA GLU A 194 13.15 5.35 8.12
C GLU A 194 13.40 6.85 8.03
N GLY A 195 12.47 7.62 7.48
CA GLY A 195 12.55 9.07 7.46
C GLY A 195 12.49 9.69 8.86
N PHE A 196 11.66 9.16 9.75
CA PHE A 196 11.61 9.56 11.15
C PHE A 196 12.96 9.30 11.85
N LYS A 197 13.54 8.09 11.68
CA LYS A 197 14.86 7.76 12.20
C LYS A 197 15.95 8.67 11.65
N SER A 198 15.92 8.97 10.35
CA SER A 198 16.89 9.90 9.73
C SER A 198 16.81 11.29 10.35
N MET A 199 15.63 11.73 10.76
CA MET A 199 15.41 13.04 11.39
C MET A 199 15.81 13.10 12.85
N TYR A 200 15.51 12.05 13.62
CA TYR A 200 15.68 12.04 15.09
C TYR A 200 16.82 11.15 15.59
N GLY A 201 17.50 10.41 14.71
CA GLY A 201 18.56 9.48 15.06
C GLY A 201 18.09 8.14 15.62
N CYS A 202 16.81 7.99 15.98
CA CYS A 202 16.23 6.78 16.57
C CYS A 202 14.83 6.50 16.04
N TYR A 203 14.39 5.24 16.19
CA TYR A 203 12.98 4.88 15.97
C TYR A 203 12.15 5.22 17.21
N PRO A 204 10.83 5.45 17.04
CA PRO A 204 9.92 5.50 18.19
C PRO A 204 9.85 4.12 18.85
N LYS A 205 9.67 4.06 20.16
CA LYS A 205 9.49 2.79 20.88
C LYS A 205 8.13 2.16 20.55
N ARG A 206 7.11 2.99 20.36
CA ARG A 206 5.73 2.57 20.11
C ARG A 206 5.11 3.35 18.97
N ILE A 207 4.43 2.64 18.07
CA ILE A 207 3.68 3.25 16.99
C ILE A 207 2.24 2.71 16.96
N CYS A 208 1.27 3.60 16.81
CA CYS A 208 -0.11 3.22 16.54
C CYS A 208 -0.54 3.72 15.16
N ALA A 209 -1.03 2.80 14.32
CA ALA A 209 -1.51 3.12 12.98
C ALA A 209 -2.78 2.34 12.64
N ASP A 210 -3.42 2.69 11.51
CA ASP A 210 -4.66 2.05 11.08
C ASP A 210 -4.41 0.64 10.47
N ALA A 211 -5.51 -0.08 10.25
CA ALA A 211 -5.48 -1.42 9.63
C ALA A 211 -4.89 -1.43 8.21
N GLY A 212 -4.91 -0.30 7.52
CA GLY A 212 -4.26 -0.13 6.22
C GLY A 212 -2.76 -0.42 6.21
N TYR A 213 -2.10 -0.31 7.38
CA TYR A 213 -0.68 -0.61 7.55
C TYR A 213 -0.41 -2.07 7.99
N GLY A 214 -1.46 -2.85 8.30
CA GLY A 214 -1.33 -4.21 8.82
C GLY A 214 -0.91 -5.21 7.76
N SER A 215 0.39 -5.45 7.62
CA SER A 215 0.96 -6.43 6.70
C SER A 215 2.10 -7.22 7.34
N PHE A 216 2.42 -8.37 6.75
CA PHE A 216 3.56 -9.19 7.21
C PHE A 216 4.86 -8.37 7.21
N ALA A 217 5.15 -7.68 6.11
CA ALA A 217 6.38 -6.90 5.98
C ALA A 217 6.50 -5.81 7.07
N ASN A 218 5.41 -5.11 7.35
CA ASN A 218 5.38 -4.04 8.35
C ASN A 218 5.51 -4.58 9.78
N TYR A 219 4.83 -5.70 10.13
CA TYR A 219 5.01 -6.31 11.44
C TYR A 219 6.41 -6.86 11.63
N LYS A 220 6.96 -7.55 10.63
CA LYS A 220 8.33 -8.08 10.65
C LYS A 220 9.33 -6.95 10.82
N TYR A 221 9.17 -5.87 10.05
CA TYR A 221 10.02 -4.69 10.16
C TYR A 221 9.98 -4.08 11.57
N CYS A 222 8.78 -3.80 12.11
CA CYS A 222 8.64 -3.25 13.46
C CYS A 222 9.29 -4.17 14.52
N ASN A 223 9.02 -5.47 14.42
CA ASN A 223 9.60 -6.46 15.34
C ASN A 223 11.14 -6.47 15.27
N THR A 224 11.72 -6.47 14.06
CA THR A 224 13.17 -6.44 13.86
C THR A 224 13.82 -5.16 14.40
N LYS A 225 13.10 -4.03 14.36
CA LYS A 225 13.59 -2.73 14.85
C LYS A 225 13.26 -2.48 16.34
N GLY A 226 12.64 -3.43 17.03
CA GLY A 226 12.24 -3.30 18.43
C GLY A 226 11.11 -2.30 18.65
N ILE A 227 10.28 -2.04 17.63
CA ILE A 227 9.14 -1.10 17.69
C ILE A 227 7.88 -1.86 18.09
N GLU A 228 7.25 -1.50 19.20
CA GLU A 228 5.92 -2.01 19.55
C GLU A 228 4.85 -1.42 18.64
N ALA A 229 4.34 -2.24 17.73
CA ALA A 229 3.34 -1.86 16.75
C ALA A 229 1.92 -2.13 17.24
N PHE A 230 1.14 -1.11 17.49
CA PHE A 230 -0.30 -1.16 17.79
C PHE A 230 -1.08 -0.94 16.49
N ILE A 231 -0.98 -1.87 15.57
CA ILE A 231 -1.55 -1.82 14.22
C ILE A 231 -2.55 -2.97 14.08
N LYS A 232 -3.78 -2.66 13.67
CA LYS A 232 -4.77 -3.69 13.35
C LYS A 232 -4.40 -4.41 12.06
N TYR A 233 -4.68 -5.70 11.98
CA TYR A 233 -4.61 -6.43 10.71
C TYR A 233 -5.95 -6.36 9.97
N PRO A 234 -6.00 -6.60 8.65
CA PRO A 234 -7.20 -6.39 7.84
C PRO A 234 -8.45 -7.12 8.33
N SER A 235 -8.31 -8.35 8.86
CA SER A 235 -9.43 -9.15 9.39
C SER A 235 -9.81 -8.84 10.85
N TRP A 236 -9.11 -7.93 11.53
CA TRP A 236 -9.28 -7.62 12.95
C TRP A 236 -10.74 -7.39 13.38
N ASN A 237 -11.45 -6.50 12.68
CA ASN A 237 -12.82 -6.15 13.07
C ASN A 237 -13.77 -7.34 12.89
N GLY A 238 -13.64 -8.09 11.80
CA GLY A 238 -14.46 -9.25 11.52
C GLY A 238 -14.25 -10.38 12.54
N GLU A 239 -13.00 -10.64 12.89
CA GLU A 239 -12.66 -11.65 13.91
C GLU A 239 -13.14 -11.23 15.30
N ARG A 240 -12.93 -9.96 15.70
CA ARG A 240 -13.32 -9.45 17.01
C ARG A 240 -14.83 -9.44 17.23
N THR A 241 -15.61 -9.14 16.19
CA THR A 241 -17.08 -9.10 16.26
C THR A 241 -17.73 -10.44 16.01
N GLY A 242 -16.96 -11.50 15.73
CA GLY A 242 -17.48 -12.80 15.35
C GLY A 242 -18.15 -12.86 13.97
N ARG A 243 -18.18 -11.73 13.24
CA ARG A 243 -18.80 -11.68 11.90
C ARG A 243 -18.03 -12.54 10.88
N TYR A 244 -16.72 -12.59 11.02
CA TYR A 244 -15.82 -13.36 10.17
C TYR A 244 -14.76 -14.05 11.06
N PRO A 245 -15.09 -15.13 11.79
CA PRO A 245 -14.13 -15.85 12.59
C PRO A 245 -13.01 -16.41 11.69
N ALA A 246 -11.83 -16.59 12.27
CA ALA A 246 -10.74 -17.25 11.59
C ALA A 246 -11.13 -18.69 11.23
N VAL A 247 -10.79 -19.15 10.04
CA VAL A 247 -11.13 -20.50 9.58
C VAL A 247 -10.16 -21.56 10.08
N TYR A 248 -9.02 -21.13 10.60
CA TYR A 248 -8.03 -21.97 11.28
C TYR A 248 -7.26 -21.16 12.34
N GLU A 249 -6.66 -21.86 13.27
CA GLU A 249 -5.69 -21.38 14.24
C GLU A 249 -4.38 -22.16 14.03
N TYR A 250 -3.24 -21.48 14.08
CA TYR A 250 -1.92 -22.13 14.04
C TYR A 250 -1.47 -22.36 15.48
N LEU A 251 -1.14 -23.61 15.81
CA LEU A 251 -0.82 -24.04 17.14
C LEU A 251 0.71 -24.03 17.40
N GLU A 252 1.09 -24.06 18.67
CA GLU A 252 2.50 -24.06 19.10
C GLU A 252 3.26 -25.31 18.65
N ASP A 253 2.56 -26.45 18.50
CA ASP A 253 3.13 -27.70 18.01
C ASP A 253 3.42 -27.72 16.51
N GLY A 254 3.16 -26.61 15.82
CA GLY A 254 3.38 -26.49 14.38
C GLY A 254 2.27 -27.07 13.51
N THR A 255 1.11 -27.40 14.08
CA THR A 255 -0.09 -27.85 13.37
C THR A 255 -1.11 -26.72 13.22
N VAL A 256 -2.21 -26.98 12.53
CA VAL A 256 -3.35 -26.06 12.45
C VAL A 256 -4.58 -26.73 13.04
N SER A 257 -5.36 -26.00 13.82
CA SER A 257 -6.72 -26.40 14.21
C SER A 257 -7.73 -25.67 13.33
N CYS A 258 -8.63 -26.39 12.67
CA CYS A 258 -9.67 -25.75 11.87
C CYS A 258 -10.85 -25.30 12.74
N LEU A 259 -11.74 -24.47 12.19
CA LEU A 259 -12.94 -23.97 12.89
C LEU A 259 -13.84 -25.11 13.40
N GLY A 260 -13.79 -26.30 12.78
CA GLY A 260 -14.49 -27.50 13.21
C GLY A 260 -13.73 -28.34 14.24
N GLY A 261 -12.64 -27.84 14.82
CA GLY A 261 -11.86 -28.52 15.87
C GLY A 261 -10.97 -29.67 15.36
N ARG A 262 -10.76 -29.80 14.04
CA ARG A 262 -9.90 -30.85 13.48
C ARG A 262 -8.49 -30.34 13.29
N THR A 263 -7.52 -31.20 13.58
CA THR A 263 -6.10 -30.90 13.39
C THR A 263 -5.67 -31.11 11.93
N GLY A 264 -4.88 -30.22 11.42
CA GLY A 264 -4.26 -30.32 10.11
C GLY A 264 -2.74 -30.31 10.20
N ASN A 265 -2.10 -31.23 9.50
CA ASN A 265 -0.66 -31.40 9.47
C ASN A 265 -0.06 -30.72 8.24
N ARG A 266 1.22 -30.34 8.34
CA ARG A 266 1.98 -29.83 7.22
C ARG A 266 2.13 -30.91 6.15
N VAL A 267 1.89 -30.53 4.89
CA VAL A 267 1.97 -31.42 3.73
C VAL A 267 2.68 -30.73 2.56
N GLU A 268 3.32 -31.52 1.74
CA GLU A 268 3.79 -31.10 0.42
C GLU A 268 2.77 -31.56 -0.63
N ILE A 269 2.47 -30.68 -1.56
CA ILE A 269 1.50 -30.97 -2.61
C ILE A 269 2.25 -31.03 -3.94
N PRO A 270 2.22 -32.18 -4.64
CA PRO A 270 2.86 -32.30 -5.96
C PRO A 270 2.38 -31.20 -6.92
N ASN A 271 3.31 -30.59 -7.64
CA ASN A 271 3.05 -29.54 -8.63
C ASN A 271 2.36 -28.27 -8.10
N ARG A 272 2.34 -28.06 -6.77
CA ARG A 272 1.82 -26.84 -6.16
C ARG A 272 2.84 -26.25 -5.22
N HIS A 273 3.29 -25.02 -5.54
CA HIS A 273 4.21 -24.28 -4.68
C HIS A 273 3.45 -23.25 -3.85
N PRO A 274 3.88 -23.02 -2.60
CA PRO A 274 3.35 -21.92 -1.79
C PRO A 274 3.58 -20.57 -2.49
N LYS A 275 2.70 -19.60 -2.25
CA LYS A 275 2.81 -18.25 -2.82
C LYS A 275 4.08 -17.52 -2.40
N THR A 276 4.62 -17.87 -1.24
CA THR A 276 5.89 -17.34 -0.73
C THR A 276 6.73 -18.48 -0.19
N GLN A 277 8.06 -18.31 -0.17
CA GLN A 277 8.98 -19.29 0.42
C GLN A 277 8.77 -19.55 1.91
N GLN A 278 8.09 -18.62 2.60
CA GLN A 278 7.81 -18.70 4.05
C GLN A 278 6.45 -19.35 4.34
N SER A 279 5.65 -19.64 3.32
CA SER A 279 4.36 -20.31 3.45
C SER A 279 4.52 -21.83 3.38
N ALA A 280 3.61 -22.56 4.04
CA ALA A 280 3.50 -24.00 3.96
C ALA A 280 2.03 -24.40 3.81
N PHE A 281 1.79 -25.58 3.24
CA PHE A 281 0.45 -26.14 3.16
C PHE A 281 0.17 -27.03 4.38
N TYR A 282 -1.06 -26.92 4.86
CA TYR A 282 -1.58 -27.73 5.96
C TYR A 282 -2.88 -28.38 5.52
N LYS A 283 -2.97 -29.68 5.68
CA LYS A 283 -4.10 -30.48 5.25
C LYS A 283 -4.92 -30.91 6.47
N VAL A 284 -6.21 -30.60 6.43
CA VAL A 284 -7.23 -31.07 7.38
C VAL A 284 -8.12 -32.05 6.65
N GLU A 285 -8.35 -33.22 7.23
CA GLU A 285 -9.16 -34.30 6.68
C GLU A 285 -10.51 -34.41 7.39
N ASN A 286 -11.36 -35.31 6.88
CA ASN A 286 -12.68 -35.60 7.42
C ASN A 286 -13.61 -34.38 7.45
N CYS A 287 -13.57 -33.55 6.42
CA CYS A 287 -14.41 -32.37 6.30
C CYS A 287 -15.85 -32.67 5.89
N THR A 288 -16.17 -33.90 5.48
CA THR A 288 -17.55 -34.31 5.13
C THR A 288 -18.49 -34.09 6.30
N ASN A 289 -19.68 -33.53 6.03
CA ASN A 289 -20.69 -33.16 7.04
C ASN A 289 -20.24 -32.19 8.13
N CYS A 290 -19.22 -31.39 7.85
CA CYS A 290 -18.79 -30.34 8.77
C CYS A 290 -19.79 -29.17 8.77
N GLN A 291 -20.34 -28.84 9.96
CA GLN A 291 -21.28 -27.72 10.11
C GLN A 291 -20.71 -26.35 9.64
N PHE A 292 -19.40 -26.20 9.63
CA PHE A 292 -18.71 -25.00 9.18
C PHE A 292 -18.29 -25.04 7.70
N MET A 293 -18.65 -26.08 6.93
CA MET A 293 -18.15 -26.27 5.57
C MET A 293 -18.50 -25.09 4.67
N ALA A 294 -19.73 -24.62 4.65
CA ALA A 294 -20.20 -23.51 3.84
C ALA A 294 -19.41 -22.21 4.15
N TYR A 295 -19.17 -21.94 5.43
CA TYR A 295 -18.39 -20.80 5.86
C TYR A 295 -16.90 -20.96 5.53
N CYS A 296 -16.32 -22.11 5.84
CA CYS A 296 -14.89 -22.40 5.61
C CYS A 296 -14.52 -22.32 4.11
N ARG A 297 -15.43 -22.74 3.23
CA ARG A 297 -15.22 -22.77 1.78
C ARG A 297 -15.84 -21.61 1.02
N ARG A 298 -16.36 -20.56 1.71
CA ARG A 298 -17.11 -19.45 1.09
C ARG A 298 -16.41 -18.77 -0.08
N PHE A 299 -15.08 -18.73 -0.09
CA PHE A 299 -14.26 -18.12 -1.16
C PHE A 299 -13.60 -19.15 -2.09
N MET A 300 -13.90 -20.44 -1.94
CA MET A 300 -13.38 -21.48 -2.82
C MET A 300 -14.31 -21.71 -4.01
N LYS A 301 -13.75 -22.20 -5.10
CA LYS A 301 -14.55 -22.69 -6.25
C LYS A 301 -15.31 -23.95 -5.87
N GLU A 302 -14.62 -24.91 -5.24
CA GLU A 302 -15.19 -26.17 -4.75
C GLU A 302 -15.79 -25.95 -3.37
N LYS A 303 -17.09 -26.12 -3.25
CA LYS A 303 -17.85 -25.92 -2.00
C LYS A 303 -17.89 -27.15 -1.10
N GLU A 304 -17.69 -28.32 -1.67
CA GLU A 304 -17.73 -29.63 -1.00
C GLU A 304 -16.37 -30.33 -1.06
N GLY A 305 -16.18 -31.34 -0.24
CA GLY A 305 -14.98 -32.18 -0.22
C GLY A 305 -14.60 -32.65 1.18
N ASN A 306 -13.90 -33.79 1.25
CA ASN A 306 -13.52 -34.43 2.50
C ASN A 306 -12.23 -33.84 3.13
N GLU A 307 -11.50 -33.01 2.42
CA GLU A 307 -10.26 -32.40 2.89
C GLU A 307 -10.22 -30.90 2.65
N ARG A 308 -9.46 -30.19 3.49
CA ARG A 308 -9.22 -28.75 3.37
C ARG A 308 -7.74 -28.46 3.48
N ILE A 309 -7.19 -27.76 2.48
CA ILE A 309 -5.80 -27.31 2.48
C ILE A 309 -5.77 -25.82 2.79
N PHE A 310 -5.00 -25.46 3.81
CA PHE A 310 -4.68 -24.11 4.18
C PHE A 310 -3.25 -23.78 3.77
N GLU A 311 -3.05 -22.64 3.16
CA GLU A 311 -1.72 -22.07 2.98
C GLU A 311 -1.47 -21.11 4.14
N VAL A 312 -0.51 -21.45 4.98
CA VAL A 312 -0.20 -20.73 6.21
C VAL A 312 1.22 -20.23 6.16
N MET A 313 1.42 -19.00 6.61
CA MET A 313 2.73 -18.42 6.87
C MET A 313 2.92 -18.33 8.40
N PRO A 314 3.61 -19.28 9.04
CA PRO A 314 3.70 -19.37 10.51
C PRO A 314 4.20 -18.09 11.15
N GLU A 315 5.29 -17.52 10.64
CA GLU A 315 5.85 -16.26 11.14
C GLU A 315 4.82 -15.11 11.13
N TYR A 316 4.00 -15.01 10.08
CA TYR A 316 2.95 -13.98 10.02
C TYR A 316 1.84 -14.23 11.05
N VAL A 317 1.46 -15.48 11.26
CA VAL A 317 0.45 -15.84 12.28
C VAL A 317 0.94 -15.43 13.66
N THR A 318 2.19 -15.75 14.02
CA THR A 318 2.81 -15.35 15.29
C THR A 318 2.86 -13.82 15.45
N LEU A 319 3.29 -13.10 14.43
CA LEU A 319 3.32 -11.63 14.43
C LEU A 319 1.91 -11.02 14.58
N LYS A 320 0.92 -11.61 13.90
CA LYS A 320 -0.49 -11.23 13.97
C LYS A 320 -1.06 -11.48 15.37
N GLN A 321 -0.74 -12.62 15.98
CA GLN A 321 -1.16 -12.94 17.34
C GLN A 321 -0.55 -11.95 18.34
N GLY A 322 0.75 -11.65 18.26
CA GLY A 322 1.40 -10.66 19.09
C GLY A 322 0.79 -9.24 18.92
N ALA A 323 0.38 -8.87 17.70
CA ALA A 323 -0.35 -7.63 17.46
C ALA A 323 -1.73 -7.65 18.11
N ARG A 324 -2.45 -8.79 18.03
CA ARG A 324 -3.76 -8.99 18.68
C ARG A 324 -3.66 -8.81 20.19
N ASP A 325 -2.69 -9.44 20.82
CA ASP A 325 -2.49 -9.39 22.26
C ASP A 325 -2.20 -7.96 22.73
N ARG A 326 -1.32 -7.25 22.03
CA ARG A 326 -1.05 -5.82 22.30
C ARG A 326 -2.30 -4.96 22.17
N LEU A 327 -3.08 -5.15 21.12
CA LEU A 327 -4.29 -4.36 20.85
C LEU A 327 -5.42 -4.60 21.87
N LEU A 328 -5.47 -5.78 22.49
CA LEU A 328 -6.50 -6.13 23.48
C LEU A 328 -6.15 -5.67 24.90
N ARG A 329 -4.88 -5.38 25.19
CA ARG A 329 -4.47 -4.82 26.49
C ARG A 329 -5.09 -3.44 26.72
N PRO A 330 -5.27 -3.00 27.95
CA PRO A 330 -5.76 -1.67 28.29
C PRO A 330 -4.99 -0.55 27.57
N GLU A 331 -3.67 -0.67 27.52
CA GLU A 331 -2.78 0.25 26.78
C GLU A 331 -3.11 0.29 25.28
N GLY A 332 -3.34 -0.87 24.66
CA GLY A 332 -3.69 -0.94 23.23
C GLY A 332 -5.05 -0.32 22.92
N ILE A 333 -5.99 -0.36 23.86
CA ILE A 333 -7.27 0.34 23.75
C ILE A 333 -7.04 1.85 23.80
N GLU A 334 -6.24 2.32 24.76
CA GLU A 334 -5.87 3.73 24.90
C GLU A 334 -5.14 4.26 23.66
N MET A 335 -4.15 3.50 23.16
CA MET A 335 -3.41 3.84 21.93
C MET A 335 -4.33 4.04 20.73
N ARG A 336 -5.34 3.18 20.55
CA ARG A 336 -6.30 3.30 19.44
C ARG A 336 -7.19 4.53 19.56
N VAL A 337 -7.64 4.84 20.78
CA VAL A 337 -8.43 6.07 21.06
C VAL A 337 -7.59 7.31 20.81
N ASN A 338 -6.36 7.34 21.33
CA ASN A 338 -5.43 8.46 21.14
C ASN A 338 -5.09 8.68 19.67
N ARG A 339 -4.94 7.61 18.86
CA ARG A 339 -4.72 7.73 17.42
C ARG A 339 -5.86 8.51 16.76
N SER A 340 -7.10 8.12 17.02
CA SER A 340 -8.26 8.79 16.44
C SER A 340 -8.28 10.28 16.83
N CYS A 341 -8.07 10.60 18.09
CA CYS A 341 -8.09 11.99 18.55
C CYS A 341 -6.94 12.83 17.96
N GLN A 342 -5.74 12.27 17.86
CA GLN A 342 -4.56 13.03 17.46
C GLN A 342 -4.39 13.15 15.94
N VAL A 343 -4.47 12.03 15.21
CA VAL A 343 -4.16 12.03 13.78
C VAL A 343 -5.38 12.33 12.94
N GLU A 344 -6.50 11.67 13.19
CA GLU A 344 -7.75 11.94 12.47
C GLU A 344 -8.21 13.37 12.71
N GLY A 345 -8.10 13.86 13.97
CA GLY A 345 -8.37 15.24 14.31
C GLY A 345 -7.45 16.23 13.57
N THR A 346 -6.18 15.88 13.35
CA THR A 346 -5.25 16.73 12.60
C THR A 346 -5.64 16.81 11.12
N PHE A 347 -5.97 15.68 10.48
CA PHE A 347 -6.49 15.69 9.11
C PHE A 347 -7.85 16.36 9.00
N GLY A 348 -8.71 16.23 10.00
CA GLY A 348 -9.98 16.95 10.07
C GLY A 348 -9.80 18.47 10.07
N VAL A 349 -8.83 18.99 10.83
CA VAL A 349 -8.49 20.42 10.80
C VAL A 349 -7.99 20.83 9.41
N LEU A 350 -7.12 20.04 8.78
CA LEU A 350 -6.62 20.34 7.42
C LEU A 350 -7.74 20.35 6.40
N LYS A 351 -8.51 19.29 6.31
CA LYS A 351 -9.48 19.09 5.23
C LYS A 351 -10.79 19.82 5.43
N GLN A 352 -11.31 19.82 6.66
CA GLN A 352 -12.62 20.40 6.96
C GLN A 352 -12.51 21.88 7.36
N ASN A 353 -11.67 22.20 8.36
CA ASN A 353 -11.62 23.55 8.88
C ASN A 353 -10.83 24.52 7.99
N MET A 354 -9.77 24.03 7.32
CA MET A 354 -8.93 24.84 6.44
C MET A 354 -9.25 24.63 4.96
N ALA A 355 -10.18 23.73 4.63
CA ALA A 355 -10.56 23.36 3.26
C ALA A 355 -9.36 22.97 2.37
N TYR A 356 -8.28 22.46 3.01
CA TYR A 356 -7.09 22.04 2.30
C TYR A 356 -7.24 20.59 1.85
N THR A 357 -7.86 20.41 0.68
CA THR A 357 -8.17 19.09 0.10
C THR A 357 -7.37 18.81 -1.14
N ARG A 358 -6.75 19.85 -1.73
CA ARG A 358 -6.04 19.80 -3.00
C ARG A 358 -4.75 20.60 -2.95
N PHE A 359 -3.67 20.04 -3.51
CA PHE A 359 -2.41 20.74 -3.72
C PHE A 359 -2.55 21.82 -4.81
N ARG A 360 -1.85 22.92 -4.65
CA ARG A 360 -1.76 23.99 -5.65
C ARG A 360 -0.54 23.82 -6.54
N ARG A 361 0.53 23.23 -6.02
CA ARG A 361 1.77 22.97 -6.74
C ARG A 361 1.71 21.60 -7.44
N ARG A 362 2.60 21.42 -8.42
CA ARG A 362 2.79 20.19 -9.20
C ARG A 362 4.19 19.67 -9.00
N LYS A 363 4.43 18.41 -9.31
CA LYS A 363 5.66 17.64 -9.08
C LYS A 363 5.93 17.40 -7.60
N LEU A 364 6.38 16.19 -7.28
CA LEU A 364 6.52 15.69 -5.91
C LEU A 364 7.37 16.63 -5.03
N ALA A 365 8.49 17.16 -5.53
CA ALA A 365 9.36 18.06 -4.77
C ALA A 365 8.64 19.35 -4.34
N LYS A 366 7.88 19.97 -5.25
CA LYS A 366 7.13 21.19 -4.94
C LYS A 366 5.92 20.91 -4.05
N VAL A 367 5.29 19.76 -4.21
CA VAL A 367 4.19 19.30 -3.34
C VAL A 367 4.71 19.01 -1.93
N ARG A 368 5.91 18.43 -1.79
CA ARG A 368 6.57 18.27 -0.49
C ARG A 368 6.79 19.60 0.22
N LEU A 369 7.30 20.60 -0.51
CA LEU A 369 7.47 21.96 0.04
C LEU A 369 6.14 22.55 0.52
N GLU A 370 5.09 22.45 -0.28
CA GLU A 370 3.76 22.94 0.07
C GLU A 370 3.20 22.24 1.32
N PHE A 371 3.33 20.93 1.37
CA PHE A 371 2.84 20.16 2.53
C PHE A 371 3.66 20.42 3.79
N ALA A 372 4.98 20.58 3.67
CA ALA A 372 5.84 20.98 4.79
C ALA A 372 5.41 22.30 5.42
N LEU A 373 5.16 23.31 4.58
CA LEU A 373 4.67 24.63 5.04
C LEU A 373 3.28 24.50 5.71
N THR A 374 2.43 23.65 5.19
CA THR A 374 1.12 23.36 5.78
C THR A 374 1.26 22.72 7.16
N CYS A 375 2.14 21.73 7.31
CA CYS A 375 2.44 21.09 8.59
C CYS A 375 3.05 22.08 9.60
N LEU A 376 3.97 22.94 9.15
CA LEU A 376 4.55 24.00 9.99
C LEU A 376 3.50 24.97 10.48
N GLY A 377 2.61 25.44 9.60
CA GLY A 377 1.53 26.35 9.97
C GLY A 377 0.61 25.75 11.05
N LEU A 378 0.29 24.44 10.94
CA LEU A 378 -0.46 23.73 11.97
C LEU A 378 0.31 23.63 13.28
N ASN A 379 1.59 23.31 13.24
CA ASN A 379 2.44 23.18 14.42
C ASN A 379 2.59 24.52 15.14
N ILE A 380 2.80 25.63 14.42
CA ILE A 380 2.84 26.98 14.98
C ILE A 380 1.50 27.34 15.66
N ARG A 381 0.38 27.04 15.01
CA ARG A 381 -0.94 27.24 15.61
C ARG A 381 -1.12 26.44 16.91
N LYS A 382 -0.65 25.19 16.93
CA LYS A 382 -0.68 24.34 18.13
C LYS A 382 0.25 24.85 19.20
N PHE A 383 1.46 25.28 18.84
CA PHE A 383 2.41 25.91 19.73
C PHE A 383 1.80 27.13 20.46
N LEU A 384 1.20 28.05 19.72
CA LEU A 384 0.52 29.21 20.29
C LEU A 384 -0.62 28.81 21.23
N LYS A 385 -1.41 27.81 20.84
CA LYS A 385 -2.47 27.28 21.71
C LYS A 385 -1.89 26.71 23.01
N PHE A 386 -0.78 25.97 22.96
CA PHE A 386 -0.14 25.40 24.14
C PHE A 386 0.44 26.50 25.06
N LYS A 387 0.98 27.57 24.50
CA LYS A 387 1.47 28.74 25.28
C LYS A 387 0.35 29.45 26.00
N ILE A 388 -0.85 29.57 25.42
CA ILE A 388 -1.99 30.30 25.99
C ILE A 388 -2.76 29.43 26.99
N SER A 389 -3.02 28.16 26.64
CA SER A 389 -3.94 27.29 27.38
C SER A 389 -3.23 26.20 28.21
N GLY A 390 -1.91 26.19 28.21
CA GLY A 390 -1.11 25.04 28.68
C GLY A 390 -1.14 23.86 27.70
N THR A 391 -0.18 22.96 27.83
CA THR A 391 -0.21 21.69 27.09
C THR A 391 -1.48 20.95 27.49
N PRO A 392 -2.21 20.34 26.53
CA PRO A 392 -3.29 19.46 26.90
C PRO A 392 -2.71 18.42 27.84
N ALA A 393 -3.21 18.34 29.06
CA ALA A 393 -2.91 17.24 29.95
C ALA A 393 -3.08 15.97 29.11
N VAL A 394 -2.10 15.07 29.18
CA VAL A 394 -2.31 13.70 28.69
C VAL A 394 -3.66 13.32 29.24
N VAL A 395 -4.63 12.99 28.39
CA VAL A 395 -5.97 12.63 28.83
C VAL A 395 -5.76 11.41 29.71
N LYS A 396 -5.53 11.67 31.02
CA LYS A 396 -5.54 10.64 32.01
C LYS A 396 -7.00 10.22 32.10
N HIS A 397 -7.29 9.09 31.48
CA HIS A 397 -8.49 8.32 31.66
C HIS A 397 -9.82 9.12 31.71
N PHE A 398 -10.48 9.30 30.59
CA PHE A 398 -11.91 9.21 30.59
C PHE A 398 -12.26 7.76 30.93
N ARG A 399 -12.35 7.44 32.22
CA ARG A 399 -13.10 6.29 32.69
C ARG A 399 -14.57 6.56 32.36
N ILE A 400 -14.98 6.24 31.14
CA ILE A 400 -16.39 5.95 30.89
C ILE A 400 -16.63 4.65 31.64
N LYS A 401 -17.19 4.77 32.85
CA LYS A 401 -17.82 3.64 33.52
C LYS A 401 -19.03 3.25 32.66
N PHE A 402 -18.83 2.37 31.69
CA PHE A 402 -19.93 1.60 31.16
C PHE A 402 -20.33 0.61 32.24
N SER A 403 -21.32 0.99 33.05
CA SER A 403 -22.09 0.03 33.83
C SER A 403 -22.94 -0.76 32.82
N PHE A 404 -22.41 -1.87 32.32
CA PHE A 404 -23.23 -2.89 31.71
C PHE A 404 -24.03 -3.55 32.82
N SER A 405 -25.26 -3.11 33.03
CA SER A 405 -26.30 -3.91 33.67
C SER A 405 -26.57 -5.08 32.73
N LEU A 406 -26.03 -6.24 33.07
CA LEU A 406 -26.45 -7.52 32.51
C LEU A 406 -27.89 -7.77 33.03
N ALA A 407 -28.88 -7.30 32.29
CA ALA A 407 -30.20 -7.88 32.36
C ALA A 407 -30.12 -9.27 31.77
N LYS A 408 -30.03 -10.28 32.65
CA LYS A 408 -30.41 -11.67 32.33
C LYS A 408 -31.85 -11.61 31.83
N GLN A 409 -32.07 -11.84 30.57
CA GLN A 409 -33.36 -12.33 30.11
C GLN A 409 -33.18 -13.79 29.72
N ASP A 410 -33.74 -14.63 30.60
CA ASP A 410 -34.07 -16.01 30.31
C ASP A 410 -34.98 -16.03 29.08
N LEU A 411 -34.54 -16.70 28.03
CA LEU A 411 -35.35 -17.08 26.89
C LEU A 411 -35.11 -18.55 26.61
N PHE A 412 -35.78 -19.37 27.42
CA PHE A 412 -36.23 -20.72 27.07
C PHE A 412 -37.58 -20.90 27.71
N ALA A 413 -38.61 -20.84 26.93
CA ALA A 413 -39.90 -21.51 27.02
C ALA A 413 -40.42 -21.65 25.58
#